data_d6f5741cb2a105ca4fc9b8ac56de9551
#
_entry.id   d6f5741cb2a105ca4fc9b8ac56de9551
#
_cell.length_a   1.000
_cell.length_b   1.000
_cell.length_c   1.000
_cell.angle_alpha   90.00
_cell.angle_beta   90.00
_cell.angle_gamma   90.00
#
_symmetry.space_group_name_H-M   'P 1'
#
loop_
_entity.id
_entity.type
_entity.pdbx_description
1 polymer ?
#
loop_
_entity_poly.entity_id
_entity_poly.type
_entity_poly.pdbx_seq_one_letter_code
_entity_poly.pdbx_strand_id
1 'polypeptide(L)'
;MLPAKVNIVEVGPRDGLQNEKEFVATDIKIELVNRLANAGLQNVESASFVSPKWVPQMADGAAVMAGIERRAGTIYSALTPNLRGFEAAQEAKVDEIVIFGAASEAFSQKNINCSIAESIARFEPVAKAAKEAGLHVRGSISCALGCPYQGDVPVDAVVDVVQRMKALGCDEIDIADTIGVGTAGRTREVMAAVSKVFPRERLSGHFHDTYGQAVANIYASLQEGIEIFHASVAGLGGCPYAKGATGNVATEDVIFLLNGLGIDTGVDLDQLVEIGDFISRAIGKPSASRVGRALLAKKRDGVAPCV
;
A
#
# COMPACT_ATOMS: atom_id res chain seq x y z
N MET A 1 -7.66 -23.95 0.59
CA MET A 1 -6.33 -24.14 1.22
C MET A 1 -5.68 -22.76 1.22
N LEU A 2 -5.04 -22.35 2.30
CA LEU A 2 -4.33 -21.06 2.32
C LEU A 2 -3.07 -21.14 1.47
N PRO A 3 -2.56 -20.01 0.92
CA PRO A 3 -1.32 -19.99 0.16
C PRO A 3 -0.12 -20.33 1.06
N ALA A 4 0.92 -20.94 0.48
CA ALA A 4 2.15 -21.26 1.19
C ALA A 4 3.08 -20.04 1.34
N LYS A 5 2.93 -19.05 0.47
CA LYS A 5 3.72 -17.82 0.44
C LYS A 5 2.83 -16.62 0.16
N VAL A 6 3.15 -15.47 0.78
CA VAL A 6 2.50 -14.18 0.58
C VAL A 6 3.56 -13.10 0.35
N ASN A 7 3.32 -12.23 -0.60
CA ASN A 7 4.13 -11.06 -0.85
C ASN A 7 3.56 -9.85 -0.11
N ILE A 8 4.41 -9.11 0.58
CA ILE A 8 4.04 -7.85 1.22
C ILE A 8 4.59 -6.68 0.41
N VAL A 9 3.70 -5.77 0.05
CA VAL A 9 4.05 -4.46 -0.50
C VAL A 9 4.07 -3.47 0.65
N GLU A 10 5.24 -2.97 0.98
CA GLU A 10 5.43 -2.00 2.05
C GLU A 10 5.15 -0.58 1.52
N VAL A 11 4.08 0.02 2.00
CA VAL A 11 3.66 1.35 1.55
C VAL A 11 3.98 2.47 2.54
N GLY A 12 4.62 2.14 3.66
CA GLY A 12 4.97 3.09 4.73
C GLY A 12 5.77 4.31 4.24
N PRO A 13 6.83 4.13 3.44
CA PRO A 13 7.64 5.26 2.97
C PRO A 13 6.89 6.24 2.06
N ARG A 14 5.85 5.78 1.33
CA ARG A 14 5.04 6.64 0.48
C ARG A 14 3.68 6.94 1.11
N ASP A 15 2.76 5.98 1.13
CA ASP A 15 1.38 6.17 1.57
C ASP A 15 1.31 6.48 3.08
N GLY A 16 2.12 5.77 3.85
CA GLY A 16 2.24 5.98 5.28
C GLY A 16 2.70 7.39 5.62
N LEU A 17 3.84 7.82 5.09
CA LEU A 17 4.42 9.13 5.38
C LEU A 17 3.67 10.29 4.73
N GLN A 18 3.00 10.07 3.60
CA GLN A 18 2.33 11.13 2.83
C GLN A 18 1.40 12.00 3.69
N ASN A 19 0.72 11.40 4.65
CA ASN A 19 -0.28 12.06 5.49
C ASN A 19 0.27 12.46 6.88
N GLU A 20 1.58 12.27 7.12
CA GLU A 20 2.20 12.72 8.35
C GLU A 20 2.33 14.25 8.37
N LYS A 21 1.99 14.84 9.53
CA LYS A 21 2.00 16.32 9.70
C LYS A 21 3.42 16.87 9.78
N GLU A 22 4.28 16.12 10.47
CA GLU A 22 5.67 16.50 10.64
C GLU A 22 6.46 16.14 9.37
N PHE A 23 7.24 17.10 8.88
CA PHE A 23 8.09 16.85 7.71
C PHE A 23 9.20 15.85 8.08
N VAL A 24 9.27 14.77 7.33
CA VAL A 24 10.31 13.75 7.48
C VAL A 24 11.47 14.08 6.54
N ALA A 25 12.66 14.21 7.10
CA ALA A 25 13.86 14.52 6.33
C ALA A 25 14.19 13.40 5.31
N THR A 26 14.80 13.78 4.20
CA THR A 26 15.10 12.88 3.07
C THR A 26 16.02 11.72 3.49
N ASP A 27 17.01 11.97 4.33
CA ASP A 27 17.91 10.95 4.87
C ASP A 27 17.19 9.91 5.73
N ILE A 28 16.19 10.31 6.51
CA ILE A 28 15.33 9.40 7.28
C ILE A 28 14.49 8.52 6.34
N LYS A 29 13.95 9.07 5.24
CA LYS A 29 13.20 8.31 4.24
C LYS A 29 14.10 7.29 3.53
N ILE A 30 15.31 7.71 3.14
CA ILE A 30 16.32 6.82 2.52
C ILE A 30 16.64 5.66 3.47
N GLU A 31 16.95 5.98 4.72
CA GLU A 31 17.27 4.99 5.75
C GLU A 31 16.10 4.03 6.00
N LEU A 32 14.86 4.55 6.03
CA LEU A 32 13.66 3.74 6.16
C LEU A 32 13.54 2.71 5.03
N VAL A 33 13.66 3.16 3.77
CA VAL A 33 13.57 2.27 2.60
C VAL A 33 14.67 1.22 2.62
N ASN A 34 15.92 1.61 2.94
CA ASN A 34 17.04 0.68 3.01
C ASN A 34 16.84 -0.39 4.08
N ARG A 35 16.40 0.00 5.27
CA ARG A 35 16.11 -0.95 6.36
C ARG A 35 15.00 -1.91 6.00
N LEU A 36 13.90 -1.43 5.40
CA LEU A 36 12.76 -2.25 4.97
C LEU A 36 13.19 -3.30 3.94
N ALA A 37 13.96 -2.89 2.93
CA ALA A 37 14.52 -3.83 1.95
C ALA A 37 15.45 -4.86 2.61
N ASN A 38 16.28 -4.45 3.58
CA ASN A 38 17.18 -5.33 4.31
C ASN A 38 16.43 -6.31 5.23
N ALA A 39 15.28 -5.95 5.76
CA ALA A 39 14.40 -6.84 6.54
C ALA A 39 13.68 -7.89 5.68
N GLY A 40 13.87 -7.89 4.34
CA GLY A 40 13.34 -8.91 3.45
C GLY A 40 12.10 -8.48 2.65
N LEU A 41 11.67 -7.23 2.75
CA LEU A 41 10.55 -6.71 1.95
C LEU A 41 10.94 -6.63 0.47
N GLN A 42 10.19 -7.34 -0.37
CA GLN A 42 10.49 -7.49 -1.80
C GLN A 42 9.84 -6.42 -2.69
N ASN A 43 8.89 -5.64 -2.14
CA ASN A 43 8.32 -4.47 -2.82
C ASN A 43 8.17 -3.35 -1.80
N VAL A 44 8.79 -2.19 -2.10
CA VAL A 44 8.74 -1.00 -1.24
C VAL A 44 8.28 0.19 -2.07
N GLU A 45 7.11 0.72 -1.78
CA GLU A 45 6.61 1.94 -2.41
C GLU A 45 7.33 3.15 -1.80
N SER A 46 8.36 3.62 -2.50
CA SER A 46 9.41 4.47 -1.95
C SER A 46 9.22 5.96 -2.23
N ALA A 47 8.42 6.31 -3.23
CA ALA A 47 8.30 7.70 -3.68
C ALA A 47 6.92 8.02 -4.27
N SER A 48 6.67 9.31 -4.47
CA SER A 48 5.54 9.81 -5.22
C SER A 48 5.99 10.96 -6.13
N PHE A 49 5.56 10.92 -7.38
CA PHE A 49 5.82 11.98 -8.36
C PHE A 49 4.58 12.87 -8.59
N VAL A 50 3.78 13.02 -7.55
CA VAL A 50 2.69 14.01 -7.47
C VAL A 50 3.29 15.40 -7.30
N SER A 51 2.56 16.43 -7.79
CA SER A 51 3.03 17.81 -7.63
C SER A 51 3.33 18.17 -6.18
N PRO A 52 4.51 18.71 -5.87
CA PRO A 52 4.89 19.14 -4.51
C PRO A 52 3.93 20.17 -3.89
N LYS A 53 3.17 20.88 -4.72
CA LYS A 53 2.14 21.83 -4.25
C LYS A 53 0.98 21.13 -3.55
N TRP A 54 0.68 19.88 -3.96
CA TRP A 54 -0.40 19.07 -3.38
C TRP A 54 0.08 18.19 -2.24
N VAL A 55 1.30 17.63 -2.36
CA VAL A 55 1.88 16.72 -1.37
C VAL A 55 3.31 17.16 -1.06
N PRO A 56 3.52 18.21 -0.27
CA PRO A 56 4.86 18.70 0.07
C PRO A 56 5.75 17.64 0.72
N GLN A 57 5.17 16.74 1.53
CA GLN A 57 5.88 15.66 2.20
C GLN A 57 6.61 14.72 1.21
N MET A 58 6.13 14.58 -0.02
CA MET A 58 6.70 13.71 -1.04
C MET A 58 7.53 14.46 -2.10
N ALA A 59 7.85 15.75 -1.86
CA ALA A 59 8.55 16.59 -2.84
C ALA A 59 9.96 16.11 -3.18
N ASP A 60 10.56 15.33 -2.30
CA ASP A 60 11.93 14.82 -2.36
C ASP A 60 12.03 13.41 -2.98
N GLY A 61 10.98 12.89 -3.61
CA GLY A 61 10.93 11.53 -4.16
C GLY A 61 12.11 11.17 -5.06
N ALA A 62 12.55 12.07 -5.95
CA ALA A 62 13.72 11.85 -6.79
C ALA A 62 15.01 11.72 -5.96
N ALA A 63 15.18 12.54 -4.90
CA ALA A 63 16.34 12.47 -4.01
C ALA A 63 16.34 11.18 -3.18
N VAL A 64 15.17 10.75 -2.70
CA VAL A 64 15.02 9.45 -2.02
C VAL A 64 15.45 8.32 -2.95
N MET A 65 14.91 8.26 -4.18
CA MET A 65 15.24 7.21 -5.15
C MET A 65 16.72 7.22 -5.57
N ALA A 66 17.38 8.37 -5.56
CA ALA A 66 18.80 8.50 -5.84
C ALA A 66 19.69 8.06 -4.67
N GLY A 67 19.20 8.19 -3.43
CA GLY A 67 19.95 7.90 -2.21
C GLY A 67 19.80 6.48 -1.67
N ILE A 68 18.79 5.72 -2.11
CA ILE A 68 18.58 4.35 -1.61
C ILE A 68 19.63 3.37 -2.15
N GLU A 69 19.95 2.37 -1.32
CA GLU A 69 20.76 1.22 -1.70
C GLU A 69 19.85 0.17 -2.34
N ARG A 70 19.93 0.02 -3.67
CA ARG A 70 19.09 -0.94 -4.40
C ARG A 70 19.53 -2.36 -4.11
N ARG A 71 18.66 -3.13 -3.50
CA ARG A 71 18.88 -4.54 -3.22
C ARG A 71 18.38 -5.41 -4.38
N ALA A 72 19.18 -6.36 -4.80
CA ALA A 72 18.76 -7.32 -5.82
C ALA A 72 17.51 -8.11 -5.36
N GLY A 73 16.49 -8.17 -6.22
CA GLY A 73 15.23 -8.85 -5.93
C GLY A 73 14.20 -7.98 -5.19
N THR A 74 14.52 -6.72 -4.87
CA THR A 74 13.56 -5.75 -4.33
C THR A 74 13.08 -4.82 -5.44
N ILE A 75 11.76 -4.66 -5.55
CA ILE A 75 11.07 -3.72 -6.43
C ILE A 75 10.87 -2.40 -5.69
N TYR A 76 11.30 -1.31 -6.27
CA TYR A 76 11.08 0.04 -5.74
C TYR A 76 10.04 0.75 -6.59
N SER A 77 8.83 0.89 -6.06
CA SER A 77 7.70 1.46 -6.75
C SER A 77 7.46 2.93 -6.38
N ALA A 78 6.74 3.64 -7.26
CA ALA A 78 6.37 5.03 -7.03
C ALA A 78 4.99 5.40 -7.59
N LEU A 79 4.24 6.21 -6.83
CA LEU A 79 2.97 6.77 -7.28
C LEU A 79 3.20 7.79 -8.39
N THR A 80 2.49 7.61 -9.52
CA THR A 80 2.72 8.35 -10.77
C THR A 80 1.41 8.87 -11.35
N PRO A 81 1.08 10.17 -11.17
CA PRO A 81 -0.25 10.71 -11.44
C PRO A 81 -0.49 11.10 -12.91
N ASN A 82 0.54 11.26 -13.71
CA ASN A 82 0.47 11.76 -15.10
C ASN A 82 1.79 11.53 -15.83
N LEU A 83 1.84 11.87 -17.14
CA LEU A 83 3.05 11.70 -17.96
C LEU A 83 4.28 12.44 -17.41
N ARG A 84 4.13 13.66 -16.91
CA ARG A 84 5.25 14.39 -16.29
C ARG A 84 5.79 13.67 -15.05
N GLY A 85 4.88 13.10 -14.24
CA GLY A 85 5.26 12.25 -13.11
C GLY A 85 5.96 10.98 -13.57
N PHE A 86 5.51 10.41 -14.70
CA PHE A 86 6.14 9.24 -15.31
C PHE A 86 7.58 9.52 -15.77
N GLU A 87 7.81 10.63 -16.48
CA GLU A 87 9.15 11.04 -16.91
C GLU A 87 10.11 11.15 -15.70
N ALA A 88 9.66 11.82 -14.64
CA ALA A 88 10.46 11.94 -13.42
C ALA A 88 10.67 10.58 -12.71
N ALA A 89 9.68 9.69 -12.69
CA ALA A 89 9.79 8.35 -12.14
C ALA A 89 10.80 7.50 -12.93
N GLN A 90 10.77 7.61 -14.27
CA GLN A 90 11.71 6.92 -15.16
C GLN A 90 13.15 7.43 -14.95
N GLU A 91 13.35 8.76 -14.87
CA GLU A 91 14.67 9.35 -14.55
C GLU A 91 15.18 8.86 -13.18
N ALA A 92 14.29 8.72 -12.21
CA ALA A 92 14.59 8.21 -10.87
C ALA A 92 14.79 6.68 -10.85
N LYS A 93 14.65 5.99 -12.00
CA LYS A 93 14.84 4.55 -12.18
C LYS A 93 13.95 3.72 -11.26
N VAL A 94 12.67 4.03 -11.17
CA VAL A 94 11.70 3.16 -10.49
C VAL A 94 11.54 1.85 -11.26
N ASP A 95 11.22 0.77 -10.55
CA ASP A 95 10.99 -0.55 -11.16
C ASP A 95 9.51 -0.75 -11.51
N GLU A 96 8.62 -0.07 -10.78
CA GLU A 96 7.18 -0.14 -10.92
C GLU A 96 6.56 1.24 -10.74
N ILE A 97 5.59 1.60 -11.59
CA ILE A 97 4.75 2.77 -11.36
C ILE A 97 3.38 2.37 -10.80
N VAL A 98 2.83 3.24 -9.96
CA VAL A 98 1.49 3.09 -9.41
C VAL A 98 0.59 4.16 -10.00
N ILE A 99 -0.47 3.74 -10.68
CA ILE A 99 -1.60 4.59 -11.08
C ILE A 99 -2.80 4.30 -10.18
N PHE A 100 -3.78 5.18 -10.13
CA PHE A 100 -4.88 5.02 -9.19
C PHE A 100 -6.23 5.42 -9.79
N GLY A 101 -7.27 4.86 -9.23
CA GLY A 101 -8.66 5.16 -9.55
C GLY A 101 -9.52 4.98 -8.30
N ALA A 102 -10.82 5.05 -8.48
CA ALA A 102 -11.76 4.81 -7.39
C ALA A 102 -12.96 4.02 -7.89
N ALA A 103 -13.59 3.24 -7.01
CA ALA A 103 -14.85 2.55 -7.29
C ALA A 103 -16.08 3.43 -6.96
N SER A 104 -15.87 4.69 -6.61
CA SER A 104 -16.89 5.68 -6.24
C SER A 104 -16.74 6.95 -7.05
N GLU A 105 -17.77 7.34 -7.79
CA GLU A 105 -17.79 8.62 -8.51
C GLU A 105 -17.68 9.81 -7.58
N ALA A 106 -18.35 9.77 -6.43
CA ALA A 106 -18.29 10.84 -5.44
C ALA A 106 -16.86 11.03 -4.90
N PHE A 107 -16.14 9.92 -4.68
CA PHE A 107 -14.74 9.99 -4.26
C PHE A 107 -13.82 10.50 -5.37
N SER A 108 -13.99 10.01 -6.60
CA SER A 108 -13.21 10.46 -7.76
C SER A 108 -13.33 11.98 -7.94
N GLN A 109 -14.55 12.51 -7.91
CA GLN A 109 -14.79 13.96 -8.00
C GLN A 109 -14.12 14.75 -6.88
N LYS A 110 -14.19 14.26 -5.64
CA LYS A 110 -13.60 14.96 -4.47
C LYS A 110 -12.09 14.86 -4.41
N ASN A 111 -11.52 13.71 -4.81
CA ASN A 111 -10.08 13.45 -4.70
C ASN A 111 -9.27 14.04 -5.87
N ILE A 112 -9.76 13.88 -7.09
CA ILE A 112 -9.02 14.26 -8.32
C ILE A 112 -9.81 15.11 -9.30
N ASN A 113 -10.97 15.62 -8.89
CA ASN A 113 -11.84 16.53 -9.65
C ASN A 113 -12.13 16.01 -11.07
N CYS A 114 -12.50 14.74 -11.19
CA CYS A 114 -12.96 14.15 -12.45
C CYS A 114 -13.79 12.87 -12.19
N SER A 115 -14.53 12.44 -13.20
CA SER A 115 -15.24 11.14 -13.18
C SER A 115 -14.26 9.97 -13.22
N ILE A 116 -14.76 8.78 -12.85
CA ILE A 116 -13.98 7.52 -13.00
C ILE A 116 -13.53 7.35 -14.45
N ALA A 117 -14.43 7.56 -15.41
CA ALA A 117 -14.12 7.42 -16.84
C ALA A 117 -13.01 8.37 -17.29
N GLU A 118 -13.07 9.64 -16.87
CA GLU A 118 -12.03 10.63 -17.15
C GLU A 118 -10.70 10.29 -16.49
N SER A 119 -10.72 9.75 -15.25
CA SER A 119 -9.51 9.32 -14.55
C SER A 119 -8.80 8.20 -15.31
N ILE A 120 -9.53 7.20 -15.77
CA ILE A 120 -9.00 6.11 -16.60
C ILE A 120 -8.39 6.65 -17.90
N ALA A 121 -9.10 7.53 -18.61
CA ALA A 121 -8.58 8.15 -19.84
C ALA A 121 -7.29 8.96 -19.59
N ARG A 122 -7.15 9.65 -18.44
CA ARG A 122 -5.92 10.36 -18.07
C ARG A 122 -4.74 9.42 -17.82
N PHE A 123 -4.98 8.20 -17.34
CA PHE A 123 -3.93 7.21 -17.08
C PHE A 123 -3.56 6.37 -18.31
N GLU A 124 -4.37 6.34 -19.37
CA GLU A 124 -4.05 5.58 -20.58
C GLU A 124 -2.67 5.93 -21.17
N PRO A 125 -2.30 7.21 -21.40
CA PRO A 125 -0.98 7.54 -21.91
C PRO A 125 0.15 7.20 -20.93
N VAL A 126 -0.10 7.25 -19.63
CA VAL A 126 0.89 6.89 -18.58
C VAL A 126 1.17 5.39 -18.59
N ALA A 127 0.12 4.58 -18.58
CA ALA A 127 0.24 3.12 -18.61
C ALA A 127 0.92 2.66 -19.92
N LYS A 128 0.55 3.26 -21.06
CA LYS A 128 1.18 2.97 -22.35
C LYS A 128 2.68 3.28 -22.33
N ALA A 129 3.08 4.47 -21.88
CA ALA A 129 4.48 4.88 -21.81
C ALA A 129 5.29 3.95 -20.87
N ALA A 130 4.70 3.55 -19.73
CA ALA A 130 5.35 2.63 -18.81
C ALA A 130 5.57 1.25 -19.42
N LYS A 131 4.58 0.72 -20.14
CA LYS A 131 4.70 -0.58 -20.84
C LYS A 131 5.73 -0.53 -21.96
N GLU A 132 5.80 0.58 -22.72
CA GLU A 132 6.82 0.80 -23.75
C GLU A 132 8.23 0.88 -23.15
N ALA A 133 8.36 1.41 -21.93
CA ALA A 133 9.61 1.45 -21.17
C ALA A 133 9.94 0.12 -20.44
N GLY A 134 9.08 -0.90 -20.52
CA GLY A 134 9.27 -2.18 -19.86
C GLY A 134 9.06 -2.16 -18.34
N LEU A 135 8.38 -1.11 -17.81
CA LEU A 135 8.06 -1.01 -16.38
C LEU A 135 6.77 -1.74 -16.04
N HIS A 136 6.70 -2.26 -14.82
CA HIS A 136 5.47 -2.76 -14.24
C HIS A 136 4.50 -1.62 -13.95
N VAL A 137 3.20 -1.89 -14.11
CA VAL A 137 2.12 -0.94 -13.81
C VAL A 137 1.17 -1.57 -12.81
N ARG A 138 1.10 -1.00 -11.61
CA ARG A 138 0.11 -1.35 -10.60
C ARG A 138 -1.03 -0.34 -10.60
N GLY A 139 -2.27 -0.83 -10.60
CA GLY A 139 -3.48 -0.02 -10.51
C GLY A 139 -4.07 -0.08 -9.10
N SER A 140 -4.17 1.05 -8.40
CA SER A 140 -4.79 1.10 -7.07
C SER A 140 -6.24 1.58 -7.16
N ILE A 141 -7.20 0.83 -6.59
CA ILE A 141 -8.64 1.14 -6.64
C ILE A 141 -9.13 1.54 -5.24
N SER A 142 -9.28 2.84 -5.03
CA SER A 142 -9.79 3.40 -3.78
C SER A 142 -11.29 3.13 -3.59
N CYS A 143 -11.73 3.11 -2.34
CA CYS A 143 -13.13 2.98 -1.93
C CYS A 143 -13.81 1.69 -2.42
N ALA A 144 -13.08 0.58 -2.54
CA ALA A 144 -13.65 -0.68 -3.00
C ALA A 144 -14.62 -1.34 -1.99
N LEU A 145 -14.46 -1.07 -0.70
CA LEU A 145 -15.29 -1.64 0.37
C LEU A 145 -16.26 -0.64 1.01
N GLY A 146 -16.15 0.63 0.65
CA GLY A 146 -17.01 1.71 1.15
C GLY A 146 -16.40 3.08 0.85
N CYS A 147 -17.26 4.10 0.78
CA CYS A 147 -16.90 5.46 0.39
C CYS A 147 -17.32 6.48 1.47
N PRO A 148 -16.46 7.44 1.85
CA PRO A 148 -16.79 8.43 2.86
C PRO A 148 -17.86 9.45 2.43
N TYR A 149 -18.18 9.49 1.13
CA TYR A 149 -19.13 10.45 0.56
C TYR A 149 -20.44 9.83 0.13
N GLN A 150 -20.43 8.64 -0.48
CA GLN A 150 -21.64 7.98 -0.95
C GLN A 150 -22.09 6.80 -0.08
N GLY A 151 -21.26 6.36 0.89
CA GLY A 151 -21.54 5.19 1.70
C GLY A 151 -21.20 3.89 0.97
N ASP A 152 -22.19 3.06 0.72
CA ASP A 152 -22.02 1.76 0.06
C ASP A 152 -21.52 1.91 -1.38
N VAL A 153 -20.64 0.99 -1.77
CA VAL A 153 -20.10 0.89 -3.14
C VAL A 153 -20.49 -0.48 -3.68
N PRO A 154 -21.31 -0.56 -4.74
CA PRO A 154 -21.72 -1.85 -5.31
C PRO A 154 -20.53 -2.69 -5.79
N VAL A 155 -20.59 -4.01 -5.62
CA VAL A 155 -19.52 -4.92 -6.10
C VAL A 155 -19.28 -4.75 -7.60
N ASP A 156 -20.35 -4.61 -8.38
CA ASP A 156 -20.25 -4.43 -9.83
C ASP A 156 -19.50 -3.15 -10.22
N ALA A 157 -19.56 -2.08 -9.40
CA ALA A 157 -18.77 -0.87 -9.62
C ALA A 157 -17.26 -1.14 -9.43
N VAL A 158 -16.90 -1.96 -8.45
CA VAL A 158 -15.49 -2.37 -8.25
C VAL A 158 -15.03 -3.23 -9.44
N VAL A 159 -15.86 -4.20 -9.86
CA VAL A 159 -15.56 -5.07 -11.01
C VAL A 159 -15.36 -4.26 -12.29
N ASP A 160 -16.21 -3.25 -12.55
CA ASP A 160 -16.07 -2.37 -13.72
C ASP A 160 -14.71 -1.64 -13.73
N VAL A 161 -14.31 -1.06 -12.59
CA VAL A 161 -13.01 -0.36 -12.50
C VAL A 161 -11.83 -1.35 -12.64
N VAL A 162 -11.92 -2.55 -12.08
CA VAL A 162 -10.91 -3.62 -12.30
C VAL A 162 -10.79 -3.95 -13.80
N GLN A 163 -11.89 -4.08 -14.51
CA GLN A 163 -11.86 -4.33 -15.96
C GLN A 163 -11.23 -3.18 -16.74
N ARG A 164 -11.49 -1.94 -16.36
CA ARG A 164 -10.86 -0.75 -16.97
C ARG A 164 -9.36 -0.69 -16.70
N MET A 165 -8.91 -0.95 -15.46
CA MET A 165 -7.48 -1.04 -15.12
C MET A 165 -6.79 -2.19 -15.87
N LYS A 166 -7.45 -3.34 -16.00
CA LYS A 166 -6.98 -4.44 -16.86
C LYS A 166 -6.81 -4.01 -18.32
N ALA A 167 -7.76 -3.26 -18.85
CA ALA A 167 -7.71 -2.76 -20.24
C ALA A 167 -6.56 -1.75 -20.44
N LEU A 168 -6.17 -0.98 -19.41
CA LEU A 168 -4.96 -0.14 -19.41
C LEU A 168 -3.66 -0.96 -19.42
N GLY A 169 -3.73 -2.26 -19.16
CA GLY A 169 -2.55 -3.14 -19.11
C GLY A 169 -1.88 -3.20 -17.74
N CYS A 170 -2.59 -2.91 -16.64
CA CYS A 170 -2.05 -3.09 -15.30
C CYS A 170 -1.61 -4.54 -15.07
N ASP A 171 -0.43 -4.71 -14.52
CA ASP A 171 0.15 -6.01 -14.17
C ASP A 171 -0.37 -6.51 -12.83
N GLU A 172 -0.68 -5.61 -11.90
CA GLU A 172 -1.29 -5.86 -10.60
C GLU A 172 -2.43 -4.86 -10.37
N ILE A 173 -3.47 -5.27 -9.63
CA ILE A 173 -4.56 -4.39 -9.21
C ILE A 173 -4.80 -4.55 -7.71
N ASP A 174 -4.67 -3.45 -6.99
CA ASP A 174 -4.92 -3.38 -5.55
C ASP A 174 -6.35 -2.94 -5.26
N ILE A 175 -7.00 -3.66 -4.36
CA ILE A 175 -8.37 -3.43 -3.90
C ILE A 175 -8.30 -2.77 -2.53
N ALA A 176 -8.57 -1.44 -2.48
CA ALA A 176 -8.34 -0.66 -1.28
C ALA A 176 -9.62 -0.38 -0.46
N ASP A 177 -9.55 -0.70 0.83
CA ASP A 177 -10.45 -0.23 1.87
C ASP A 177 -9.98 1.12 2.43
N THR A 178 -10.18 2.16 1.67
CA THR A 178 -9.61 3.51 1.89
C THR A 178 -9.96 4.12 3.24
N ILE A 179 -11.10 3.76 3.82
CA ILE A 179 -11.55 4.30 5.11
C ILE A 179 -11.65 3.24 6.22
N GLY A 180 -11.29 1.99 5.92
CA GLY A 180 -11.22 0.90 6.89
C GLY A 180 -12.59 0.40 7.37
N VAL A 181 -13.65 0.54 6.58
CA VAL A 181 -15.04 0.13 6.93
C VAL A 181 -15.37 -1.30 6.47
N GLY A 182 -14.52 -1.90 5.67
CA GLY A 182 -14.71 -3.25 5.17
C GLY A 182 -14.72 -4.27 6.30
N THR A 183 -15.59 -5.27 6.15
CA THR A 183 -15.64 -6.44 7.03
C THR A 183 -15.24 -7.69 6.27
N ALA A 184 -14.85 -8.75 6.96
CA ALA A 184 -14.41 -10.01 6.34
C ALA A 184 -15.41 -10.58 5.32
N GLY A 185 -16.72 -10.51 5.61
CA GLY A 185 -17.76 -10.94 4.67
C GLY A 185 -17.80 -10.11 3.40
N ARG A 186 -17.75 -8.79 3.53
CA ARG A 186 -17.73 -7.87 2.40
C ARG A 186 -16.46 -8.00 1.57
N THR A 187 -15.32 -8.16 2.23
CA THR A 187 -14.02 -8.39 1.57
C THR A 187 -14.05 -9.66 0.73
N ARG A 188 -14.56 -10.78 1.26
CA ARG A 188 -14.71 -12.02 0.50
C ARG A 188 -15.59 -11.85 -0.73
N GLU A 189 -16.73 -11.18 -0.58
CA GLU A 189 -17.66 -10.92 -1.69
C GLU A 189 -16.96 -10.16 -2.82
N VAL A 190 -16.24 -9.07 -2.50
CA VAL A 190 -15.52 -8.26 -3.49
C VAL A 190 -14.36 -9.05 -4.10
N MET A 191 -13.50 -9.69 -3.30
CA MET A 191 -12.36 -10.46 -3.81
C MET A 191 -12.79 -11.63 -4.70
N ALA A 192 -13.84 -12.35 -4.33
CA ALA A 192 -14.41 -13.41 -5.16
C ALA A 192 -14.98 -12.88 -6.50
N ALA A 193 -15.57 -11.68 -6.50
CA ALA A 193 -16.11 -11.08 -7.72
C ALA A 193 -15.01 -10.60 -8.67
N VAL A 194 -14.02 -9.86 -8.16
CA VAL A 194 -12.94 -9.33 -9.00
C VAL A 194 -12.01 -10.43 -9.53
N SER A 195 -11.86 -11.54 -8.79
CA SER A 195 -11.09 -12.72 -9.24
C SER A 195 -11.71 -13.43 -10.45
N LYS A 196 -12.96 -13.14 -10.80
CA LYS A 196 -13.59 -13.67 -12.03
C LYS A 196 -13.15 -12.92 -13.29
N VAL A 197 -12.65 -11.70 -13.15
CA VAL A 197 -12.32 -10.82 -14.28
C VAL A 197 -10.81 -10.47 -14.36
N PHE A 198 -10.07 -10.68 -13.28
CA PHE A 198 -8.62 -10.47 -13.22
C PHE A 198 -7.93 -11.65 -12.48
N PRO A 199 -6.71 -12.05 -12.87
CA PRO A 199 -5.99 -13.15 -12.21
C PRO A 199 -5.78 -12.88 -10.72
N ARG A 200 -6.17 -13.82 -9.86
CA ARG A 200 -6.09 -13.63 -8.39
C ARG A 200 -4.67 -13.47 -7.86
N GLU A 201 -3.71 -14.11 -8.51
CA GLU A 201 -2.27 -14.01 -8.21
C GLU A 201 -1.68 -12.62 -8.55
N ARG A 202 -2.47 -11.75 -9.16
CA ARG A 202 -2.16 -10.37 -9.51
C ARG A 202 -3.13 -9.37 -8.87
N LEU A 203 -3.99 -9.86 -7.98
CA LEU A 203 -4.84 -9.02 -7.13
C LEU A 203 -4.16 -8.85 -5.77
N SER A 204 -4.19 -7.64 -5.25
CA SER A 204 -3.70 -7.35 -3.91
C SER A 204 -4.78 -6.71 -3.03
N GLY A 205 -4.64 -6.88 -1.73
CA GLY A 205 -5.50 -6.25 -0.73
C GLY A 205 -4.77 -5.12 -0.01
N HIS A 206 -5.40 -3.95 0.04
CA HIS A 206 -4.90 -2.78 0.75
C HIS A 206 -5.94 -2.32 1.77
N PHE A 207 -5.70 -2.63 3.04
CA PHE A 207 -6.71 -2.43 4.08
C PHE A 207 -6.27 -1.42 5.13
N HIS A 208 -7.10 -0.39 5.34
CA HIS A 208 -6.95 0.50 6.49
C HIS A 208 -7.54 -0.14 7.74
N ASP A 209 -6.91 0.11 8.89
CA ASP A 209 -7.29 -0.50 10.19
C ASP A 209 -8.11 0.44 11.10
N THR A 210 -8.78 1.42 10.51
CA THR A 210 -9.57 2.44 11.23
C THR A 210 -10.53 1.82 12.25
N TYR A 211 -11.19 0.74 11.89
CA TYR A 211 -12.12 0.02 12.77
C TYR A 211 -11.57 -1.33 13.26
N GLY A 212 -10.26 -1.58 13.13
CA GLY A 212 -9.63 -2.80 13.62
C GLY A 212 -10.00 -4.06 12.83
N GLN A 213 -10.42 -3.91 11.56
CA GLN A 213 -10.88 -5.03 10.73
C GLN A 213 -9.84 -5.50 9.70
N ALA A 214 -8.75 -4.77 9.51
CA ALA A 214 -7.81 -5.04 8.42
C ALA A 214 -7.20 -6.45 8.47
N VAL A 215 -6.79 -6.92 9.64
CA VAL A 215 -6.24 -8.29 9.82
C VAL A 215 -7.28 -9.36 9.49
N ALA A 216 -8.56 -9.15 9.86
CA ALA A 216 -9.65 -10.04 9.51
C ALA A 216 -9.94 -10.03 7.99
N ASN A 217 -9.82 -8.86 7.35
CA ASN A 217 -9.99 -8.72 5.90
C ASN A 217 -8.84 -9.40 5.14
N ILE A 218 -7.60 -9.32 5.63
CA ILE A 218 -6.46 -10.07 5.09
C ILE A 218 -6.74 -11.57 5.16
N TYR A 219 -7.15 -12.09 6.34
CA TYR A 219 -7.47 -13.51 6.49
C TYR A 219 -8.61 -13.96 5.54
N ALA A 220 -9.64 -13.12 5.39
CA ALA A 220 -10.73 -13.38 4.46
C ALA A 220 -10.25 -13.41 2.99
N SER A 221 -9.32 -12.53 2.62
CA SER A 221 -8.72 -12.49 1.29
C SER A 221 -7.82 -13.70 1.01
N LEU A 222 -7.06 -14.17 2.01
CA LEU A 222 -6.28 -15.40 1.92
C LEU A 222 -7.17 -16.62 1.63
N GLN A 223 -8.38 -16.66 2.19
CA GLN A 223 -9.35 -17.73 1.90
C GLN A 223 -9.88 -17.70 0.45
N GLU A 224 -9.86 -16.55 -0.19
CA GLU A 224 -10.17 -16.38 -1.63
C GLU A 224 -8.92 -16.58 -2.52
N GLY A 225 -7.76 -16.90 -1.93
CA GLY A 225 -6.52 -17.19 -2.64
C GLY A 225 -5.76 -15.93 -3.10
N ILE A 226 -5.94 -14.81 -2.42
CA ILE A 226 -5.13 -13.61 -2.63
C ILE A 226 -3.81 -13.79 -1.88
N GLU A 227 -2.70 -13.44 -2.55
CA GLU A 227 -1.33 -13.69 -2.10
C GLU A 227 -0.48 -12.42 -1.99
N ILE A 228 -1.06 -11.24 -2.24
CA ILE A 228 -0.36 -9.94 -2.16
C ILE A 228 -1.15 -9.02 -1.24
N PHE A 229 -0.45 -8.43 -0.26
CA PHE A 229 -1.06 -7.48 0.67
C PHE A 229 -0.20 -6.26 0.85
N HIS A 230 -0.84 -5.08 0.88
CA HIS A 230 -0.21 -3.82 1.21
C HIS A 230 -0.32 -3.58 2.71
N ALA A 231 0.78 -3.16 3.31
CA ALA A 231 0.85 -2.82 4.73
C ALA A 231 1.88 -1.71 4.95
N SER A 232 1.84 -1.09 6.10
CA SER A 232 2.72 0.03 6.43
C SER A 232 3.41 -0.22 7.77
N VAL A 233 4.73 -0.20 7.80
CA VAL A 233 5.51 -0.35 9.02
C VAL A 233 5.02 0.61 10.10
N ALA A 234 4.96 0.17 11.34
CA ALA A 234 4.41 0.90 12.49
C ALA A 234 2.93 1.31 12.33
N GLY A 235 2.22 0.86 11.28
CA GLY A 235 0.89 1.34 10.93
C GLY A 235 0.89 2.81 10.52
N LEU A 236 1.97 3.27 9.85
CA LEU A 236 2.07 4.63 9.35
C LEU A 236 0.94 4.95 8.40
N GLY A 237 0.46 6.18 8.48
CA GLY A 237 -0.56 6.71 7.63
C GLY A 237 -1.71 7.31 8.42
N GLY A 238 -2.63 7.83 7.67
CA GLY A 238 -3.89 8.39 8.12
C GLY A 238 -4.79 8.47 6.93
N CYS A 239 -6.08 8.63 7.15
CA CYS A 239 -6.98 8.90 6.06
C CYS A 239 -7.49 10.34 6.21
N PRO A 240 -7.14 11.26 5.31
CA PRO A 240 -7.63 12.64 5.39
C PRO A 240 -9.15 12.71 5.21
N TYR A 241 -9.75 11.65 4.69
CA TYR A 241 -11.19 11.55 4.42
C TYR A 241 -11.99 10.91 5.56
N ALA A 242 -11.32 10.30 6.56
CA ALA A 242 -11.97 9.69 7.71
C ALA A 242 -11.40 10.30 9.01
N LYS A 243 -12.20 11.14 9.70
CA LYS A 243 -11.79 11.78 10.95
C LYS A 243 -11.52 10.72 12.02
N GLY A 244 -10.29 10.70 12.55
CA GLY A 244 -9.86 9.71 13.55
C GLY A 244 -9.35 8.39 12.96
N ALA A 245 -9.18 8.31 11.63
CA ALA A 245 -8.62 7.13 10.98
C ALA A 245 -7.18 6.84 11.45
N THR A 246 -6.91 5.59 11.75
CA THR A 246 -5.58 5.11 12.18
C THR A 246 -4.65 4.88 10.99
N GLY A 247 -5.17 4.81 9.76
CA GLY A 247 -4.38 4.56 8.53
C GLY A 247 -4.23 3.08 8.20
N ASN A 248 -3.14 2.77 7.52
CA ASN A 248 -2.83 1.42 7.03
C ASN A 248 -2.74 0.38 8.15
N VAL A 249 -3.03 -0.87 7.84
CA VAL A 249 -2.67 -1.99 8.70
C VAL A 249 -1.15 -2.03 8.91
N ALA A 250 -0.72 -2.31 10.13
CA ALA A 250 0.69 -2.38 10.44
C ALA A 250 1.33 -3.65 9.84
N THR A 251 2.47 -3.50 9.17
CA THR A 251 3.20 -4.61 8.56
C THR A 251 3.57 -5.67 9.60
N GLU A 252 3.98 -5.26 10.79
CA GLU A 252 4.31 -6.17 11.89
C GLU A 252 3.10 -7.04 12.31
N ASP A 253 1.89 -6.45 12.33
CA ASP A 253 0.67 -7.17 12.71
C ASP A 253 0.29 -8.20 11.61
N VAL A 254 0.54 -7.86 10.34
CA VAL A 254 0.34 -8.75 9.19
C VAL A 254 1.34 -9.90 9.20
N ILE A 255 2.63 -9.61 9.37
CA ILE A 255 3.68 -10.64 9.42
C ILE A 255 3.45 -11.60 10.60
N PHE A 256 3.02 -11.09 11.75
CA PHE A 256 2.70 -11.93 12.90
C PHE A 256 1.54 -12.89 12.60
N LEU A 257 0.47 -12.41 11.94
CA LEU A 257 -0.63 -13.28 11.49
C LEU A 257 -0.11 -14.37 10.54
N LEU A 258 0.65 -13.99 9.52
CA LEU A 258 1.12 -14.91 8.47
C LEU A 258 2.07 -15.97 9.03
N ASN A 259 3.00 -15.58 9.90
CA ASN A 259 3.89 -16.51 10.62
C ASN A 259 3.08 -17.51 11.46
N GLY A 260 2.05 -17.04 12.20
CA GLY A 260 1.15 -17.91 12.99
C GLY A 260 0.33 -18.89 12.14
N LEU A 261 0.11 -18.58 10.86
CA LEU A 261 -0.55 -19.45 9.89
C LEU A 261 0.43 -20.39 9.15
N GLY A 262 1.74 -20.27 9.39
CA GLY A 262 2.78 -21.02 8.68
C GLY A 262 2.98 -20.57 7.22
N ILE A 263 2.64 -19.31 6.91
CA ILE A 263 2.77 -18.73 5.56
C ILE A 263 4.09 -17.97 5.48
N ASP A 264 4.93 -18.32 4.51
CA ASP A 264 6.22 -17.66 4.28
C ASP A 264 6.03 -16.27 3.65
N THR A 265 6.76 -15.29 4.16
CA THR A 265 6.82 -13.92 3.59
C THR A 265 8.24 -13.49 3.25
N GLY A 266 9.25 -14.20 3.76
CA GLY A 266 10.67 -13.82 3.67
C GLY A 266 11.03 -12.59 4.51
N VAL A 267 10.13 -12.05 5.34
CA VAL A 267 10.33 -10.84 6.15
C VAL A 267 10.74 -11.20 7.57
N ASP A 268 11.81 -10.57 8.05
CA ASP A 268 12.28 -10.68 9.43
C ASP A 268 11.46 -9.75 10.35
N LEU A 269 10.60 -10.36 11.17
CA LEU A 269 9.72 -9.62 12.07
C LEU A 269 10.48 -8.84 13.15
N ASP A 270 11.60 -9.36 13.64
CA ASP A 270 12.39 -8.69 14.67
C ASP A 270 13.05 -7.42 14.15
N GLN A 271 13.61 -7.47 12.95
CA GLN A 271 14.14 -6.29 12.25
C GLN A 271 13.02 -5.29 11.95
N LEU A 272 11.86 -5.78 11.48
CA LEU A 272 10.71 -4.93 11.16
C LEU A 272 10.21 -4.16 12.39
N VAL A 273 10.17 -4.78 13.56
CA VAL A 273 9.80 -4.12 14.83
C VAL A 273 10.80 -3.00 15.20
N GLU A 274 12.08 -3.21 14.96
CA GLU A 274 13.12 -2.18 15.18
C GLU A 274 12.97 -1.01 14.18
N ILE A 275 12.60 -1.30 12.94
CA ILE A 275 12.32 -0.28 11.92
C ILE A 275 11.08 0.53 12.32
N GLY A 276 10.04 -0.14 12.83
CA GLY A 276 8.85 0.53 13.35
C GLY A 276 9.15 1.47 14.52
N ASP A 277 10.03 1.08 15.44
CA ASP A 277 10.51 1.96 16.53
C ASP A 277 11.36 3.13 16.00
N PHE A 278 12.24 2.87 15.02
CA PHE A 278 13.04 3.90 14.36
C PHE A 278 12.19 5.01 13.76
N ILE A 279 11.25 4.65 12.89
CA ILE A 279 10.42 5.65 12.22
C ILE A 279 9.45 6.34 13.20
N SER A 280 8.89 5.62 14.15
CA SER A 280 8.03 6.17 15.19
C SER A 280 8.74 7.25 16.00
N ARG A 281 10.00 7.04 16.35
CA ARG A 281 10.83 8.07 17.02
C ARG A 281 11.10 9.26 16.12
N ALA A 282 11.41 9.02 14.85
CA ALA A 282 11.71 10.09 13.90
C ALA A 282 10.54 11.05 13.70
N ILE A 283 9.31 10.52 13.71
CA ILE A 283 8.08 11.34 13.56
C ILE A 283 7.48 11.77 14.91
N GLY A 284 8.06 11.35 16.04
CA GLY A 284 7.58 11.71 17.37
C GLY A 284 6.22 11.08 17.74
N LYS A 285 5.84 9.96 17.11
CA LYS A 285 4.57 9.25 17.36
C LYS A 285 4.81 7.82 17.79
N PRO A 286 4.01 7.27 18.74
CA PRO A 286 4.08 5.85 19.07
C PRO A 286 3.61 5.01 17.88
N SER A 287 4.23 3.84 17.68
CA SER A 287 3.77 2.87 16.69
C SER A 287 2.30 2.49 16.92
N ALA A 288 1.52 2.44 15.84
CA ALA A 288 0.15 1.93 15.87
C ALA A 288 0.12 0.39 15.88
N SER A 289 1.21 -0.30 15.48
CA SER A 289 1.33 -1.75 15.53
C SER A 289 1.14 -2.28 16.97
N ARG A 290 0.21 -3.21 17.13
CA ARG A 290 0.01 -3.93 18.40
C ARG A 290 1.17 -4.89 18.66
N VAL A 291 1.58 -5.62 17.63
CA VAL A 291 2.71 -6.57 17.67
C VAL A 291 4.02 -5.81 17.93
N GLY A 292 4.29 -4.73 17.19
CA GLY A 292 5.49 -3.93 17.37
C GLY A 292 5.65 -3.45 18.80
N ARG A 293 4.60 -2.86 19.38
CA ARG A 293 4.61 -2.40 20.78
C ARG A 293 4.84 -3.53 21.78
N ALA A 294 4.17 -4.67 21.59
CA ALA A 294 4.29 -5.80 22.50
C ALA A 294 5.69 -6.43 22.47
N LEU A 295 6.27 -6.60 21.27
CA LEU A 295 7.61 -7.17 21.13
C LEU A 295 8.71 -6.22 21.62
N LEU A 296 8.57 -4.90 21.37
CA LEU A 296 9.49 -3.91 21.94
C LEU A 296 9.48 -3.88 23.47
N ALA A 297 8.29 -3.99 24.10
CA ALA A 297 8.20 -4.07 25.56
C ALA A 297 8.94 -5.30 26.09
N LYS A 298 8.73 -6.48 25.49
CA LYS A 298 9.44 -7.72 25.87
C LYS A 298 10.96 -7.60 25.73
N LYS A 299 11.45 -7.01 24.62
CA LYS A 299 12.89 -6.78 24.41
C LYS A 299 13.49 -5.90 25.52
N ARG A 300 12.78 -4.86 25.96
CA ARG A 300 13.22 -3.97 27.05
C ARG A 300 13.27 -4.69 28.40
N ASP A 301 12.38 -5.61 28.64
CA ASP A 301 12.29 -6.39 29.88
C ASP A 301 13.22 -7.63 29.87
N GLY A 302 13.96 -7.89 28.78
CA GLY A 302 14.86 -9.03 28.62
C GLY A 302 14.12 -10.38 28.51
N VAL A 303 12.84 -10.37 28.12
CA VAL A 303 12.00 -11.56 27.96
C VAL A 303 12.10 -12.06 26.52
N ALA A 304 12.38 -13.37 26.34
CA ALA A 304 12.43 -13.97 25.00
C ALA A 304 11.05 -13.89 24.30
N PRO A 305 11.02 -13.67 22.97
CA PRO A 305 9.76 -13.70 22.21
C PRO A 305 9.08 -15.06 22.33
N CYS A 306 7.75 -15.08 22.40
CA CYS A 306 6.93 -16.31 22.52
C CYS A 306 6.55 -16.90 21.14
N VAL A 307 7.26 -16.57 20.05
CA VAL A 307 6.95 -17.05 18.70
C VAL A 307 8.26 -17.41 17.99
#